data_54ab1e8e32442151c1bf5e9af99352f9
#
_entry.id   54ab1e8e32442151c1bf5e9af99352f9
#
_cell.length_a   1.000
_cell.length_b   1.000
_cell.length_c   1.000
_cell.angle_alpha   90.00
_cell.angle_beta   90.00
_cell.angle_gamma   90.00
#
_symmetry.space_group_name_H-M   'P 1'
#
loop_
_entity.id
_entity.type
_entity.pdbx_description
1 polymer ?
#
loop_
_entity_poly.entity_id
_entity_poly.type
_entity_poly.pdbx_seq_one_letter_code
_entity_poly.pdbx_strand_id
1 'polypeptide(L)'
;MKYVIRVVLCLVVILVITTIAVYIYFSPERQSDPVASEATQITLDTGAIVGYQNSLGVSVWQGIPYAQPPIGELRWKAPRPAVHWQGTKEALAIGPDCASQTGQTAID
;
A
#
# COMPACT_ATOMS: atom_id res chain seq x y z
N MET A 1 -10.64 31.43 45.05
CA MET A 1 -9.98 31.64 43.74
C MET A 1 -8.89 30.59 43.43
N LYS A 2 -7.92 30.32 44.31
CA LYS A 2 -6.85 29.33 44.09
C LYS A 2 -7.33 27.88 43.91
N TYR A 3 -8.40 27.46 44.57
CA TYR A 3 -9.00 26.12 44.42
C TYR A 3 -9.64 25.93 43.05
N VAL A 4 -10.39 26.91 42.58
CA VAL A 4 -11.05 26.85 41.26
C VAL A 4 -10.02 26.71 40.14
N ILE A 5 -8.93 27.48 40.23
CA ILE A 5 -7.84 27.40 39.24
C ILE A 5 -7.20 26.00 39.20
N ARG A 6 -6.96 25.38 40.39
CA ARG A 6 -6.41 24.02 40.46
C ARG A 6 -7.35 22.97 39.85
N VAL A 7 -8.65 23.07 40.16
CA VAL A 7 -9.65 22.15 39.59
C VAL A 7 -9.73 22.29 38.06
N VAL A 8 -9.76 23.51 37.56
CA VAL A 8 -9.76 23.74 36.10
C VAL A 8 -8.48 23.19 35.47
N LEU A 9 -7.32 23.39 36.08
CA LEU A 9 -6.06 22.86 35.57
C LEU A 9 -6.07 21.32 35.54
N CYS A 10 -6.57 20.66 36.56
CA CYS A 10 -6.70 19.20 36.59
C CYS A 10 -7.65 18.70 35.48
N LEU A 11 -8.78 19.37 35.26
CA LEU A 11 -9.72 18.99 34.19
C LEU A 11 -9.09 19.12 32.81
N VAL A 12 -8.33 20.19 32.56
CA VAL A 12 -7.61 20.40 31.29
C VAL A 12 -6.56 19.30 31.09
N VAL A 13 -5.80 18.94 32.11
CA VAL A 13 -4.80 17.87 32.01
C VAL A 13 -5.46 16.51 31.72
N ILE A 14 -6.56 16.19 32.37
CA ILE A 14 -7.31 14.96 32.12
C ILE A 14 -7.83 14.95 30.67
N LEU A 15 -8.37 16.06 30.18
CA LEU A 15 -8.87 16.17 28.81
C LEU A 15 -7.74 15.97 27.77
N VAL A 16 -6.57 16.54 28.01
CA VAL A 16 -5.41 16.35 27.13
C VAL A 16 -4.95 14.89 27.13
N ILE A 17 -4.86 14.26 28.29
CA ILE A 17 -4.46 12.85 28.39
C ILE A 17 -5.47 11.95 27.67
N THR A 18 -6.76 12.19 27.83
CA THR A 18 -7.79 11.38 27.17
C THR A 18 -7.77 11.57 25.66
N THR A 19 -7.56 12.78 25.16
CA THR A 19 -7.45 13.02 23.71
C THR A 19 -6.21 12.35 23.12
N ILE A 20 -5.08 12.38 23.80
CA ILE A 20 -3.86 11.70 23.37
C ILE A 20 -4.06 10.17 23.38
N ALA A 21 -4.67 9.62 24.42
CA ALA A 21 -4.95 8.18 24.52
C ALA A 21 -5.88 7.71 23.38
N VAL A 22 -6.95 8.47 23.08
CA VAL A 22 -7.84 8.21 21.98
C VAL A 22 -7.10 8.29 20.65
N TYR A 23 -6.28 9.31 20.45
CA TYR A 23 -5.48 9.46 19.24
C TYR A 23 -4.54 8.27 19.02
N ILE A 24 -3.84 7.81 20.06
CA ILE A 24 -2.95 6.63 19.97
C ILE A 24 -3.75 5.36 19.69
N TYR A 25 -4.90 5.19 20.33
CA TYR A 25 -5.74 4.01 20.15
C TYR A 25 -6.34 3.90 18.75
N PHE A 26 -6.73 5.04 18.16
CA PHE A 26 -7.30 5.08 16.80
C PHE A 26 -6.27 5.40 15.70
N SER A 27 -4.99 5.60 16.05
CA SER A 27 -3.96 5.77 15.03
C SER A 27 -3.84 4.47 14.23
N PRO A 28 -4.04 4.50 12.90
CA PRO A 28 -3.85 3.31 12.08
C PRO A 28 -2.39 2.85 12.25
N GLU A 29 -2.22 1.58 12.60
CA GLU A 29 -0.89 0.96 12.57
C GLU A 29 -0.27 1.23 11.19
N ARG A 30 0.86 1.92 11.20
CA ARG A 30 1.60 2.15 9.96
C ARG A 30 2.09 0.79 9.48
N GLN A 31 1.36 0.22 8.53
CA GLN A 31 1.71 -1.04 7.91
C GLN A 31 3.12 -0.87 7.33
N SER A 32 4.07 -1.66 7.80
CA SER A 32 5.41 -1.69 7.23
C SER A 32 5.31 -2.09 5.76
N ASP A 33 6.09 -1.46 4.91
CA ASP A 33 6.16 -1.83 3.50
C ASP A 33 6.47 -3.33 3.38
N PRO A 34 5.81 -4.04 2.48
CA PRO A 34 6.03 -5.46 2.30
C PRO A 34 7.46 -5.72 1.83
N VAL A 35 8.11 -6.71 2.44
CA VAL A 35 9.47 -7.14 2.09
C VAL A 35 9.38 -8.43 1.28
N ALA A 36 10.12 -8.47 0.17
CA ALA A 36 10.18 -9.65 -0.69
C ALA A 36 10.64 -10.88 0.10
N SER A 37 9.93 -12.00 -0.10
CA SER A 37 10.26 -13.28 0.50
C SER A 37 10.63 -14.28 -0.58
N GLU A 38 11.85 -14.80 -0.56
CA GLU A 38 12.32 -15.80 -1.53
C GLU A 38 11.43 -17.06 -1.56
N ALA A 39 10.80 -17.39 -0.44
CA ALA A 39 9.85 -18.49 -0.35
C ALA A 39 8.60 -18.31 -1.24
N THR A 40 8.35 -17.08 -1.70
CA THR A 40 7.22 -16.74 -2.59
C THR A 40 7.64 -16.60 -4.05
N GLN A 41 8.89 -16.94 -4.40
CA GLN A 41 9.34 -16.84 -5.78
C GLN A 41 8.66 -17.87 -6.67
N ILE A 42 8.07 -17.41 -7.77
CA ILE A 42 7.46 -18.24 -8.80
C ILE A 42 7.90 -17.81 -10.19
N THR A 43 7.87 -18.73 -11.14
CA THR A 43 8.20 -18.47 -12.54
C THR A 43 6.93 -18.50 -13.38
N LEU A 44 6.67 -17.41 -14.08
CA LEU A 44 5.60 -17.27 -15.06
C LEU A 44 6.17 -17.38 -16.49
N ASP A 45 5.31 -17.50 -17.47
CA ASP A 45 5.71 -17.51 -18.89
C ASP A 45 6.47 -16.23 -19.28
N THR A 46 6.16 -15.11 -18.62
CA THR A 46 6.77 -13.80 -18.90
C THR A 46 8.05 -13.53 -18.11
N GLY A 47 8.35 -14.32 -17.08
CA GLY A 47 9.55 -14.16 -16.22
C GLY A 47 9.30 -14.53 -14.76
N ALA A 48 10.34 -14.50 -13.94
CA ALA A 48 10.22 -14.80 -12.52
C ALA A 48 9.66 -13.59 -11.75
N ILE A 49 8.86 -13.88 -10.71
CA ILE A 49 8.37 -12.88 -9.77
C ILE A 49 8.59 -13.34 -8.33
N VAL A 50 8.70 -12.38 -7.42
CA VAL A 50 8.75 -12.61 -5.98
C VAL A 50 7.70 -11.74 -5.29
N GLY A 51 6.94 -12.34 -4.38
CA GLY A 51 5.95 -11.68 -3.55
C GLY A 51 6.44 -11.52 -2.11
N TYR A 52 5.49 -11.40 -1.19
CA TYR A 52 5.76 -11.34 0.24
C TYR A 52 4.80 -12.27 1.01
N GLN A 53 5.13 -12.55 2.26
CA GLN A 53 4.20 -13.19 3.19
C GLN A 53 3.61 -12.13 4.13
N ASN A 54 2.28 -12.14 4.25
CA ASN A 54 1.62 -11.28 5.22
C ASN A 54 1.76 -11.82 6.66
N SER A 55 1.25 -11.08 7.64
CA SER A 55 1.30 -11.45 9.06
C SER A 55 0.61 -12.78 9.40
N LEU A 56 -0.24 -13.28 8.51
CA LEU A 56 -0.93 -14.57 8.64
C LEU A 56 -0.19 -15.72 7.92
N GLY A 57 1.00 -15.46 7.36
CA GLY A 57 1.78 -16.45 6.60
C GLY A 57 1.25 -16.74 5.19
N VAL A 58 0.32 -15.93 4.70
CA VAL A 58 -0.23 -16.08 3.34
C VAL A 58 0.72 -15.40 2.34
N SER A 59 1.05 -16.11 1.27
CA SER A 59 1.83 -15.56 0.16
C SER A 59 0.97 -14.63 -0.70
N VAL A 60 1.50 -13.44 -0.98
CA VAL A 60 0.81 -12.37 -1.70
C VAL A 60 1.68 -11.86 -2.83
N TRP A 61 1.09 -11.68 -4.00
CA TRP A 61 1.70 -11.05 -5.17
C TRP A 61 0.79 -9.94 -5.66
N GLN A 62 1.33 -8.77 -5.90
CA GLN A 62 0.60 -7.58 -6.34
C GLN A 62 1.26 -6.95 -7.55
N GLY A 63 0.49 -6.32 -8.43
CA GLY A 63 1.02 -5.60 -9.58
C GLY A 63 1.67 -6.48 -10.65
N ILE A 64 1.23 -7.74 -10.80
CA ILE A 64 1.74 -8.62 -11.85
C ILE A 64 1.28 -8.10 -13.22
N PRO A 65 2.20 -7.78 -14.16
CA PRO A 65 1.82 -7.33 -15.48
C PRO A 65 1.16 -8.47 -16.28
N TYR A 66 -0.07 -8.29 -16.67
CA TYR A 66 -0.81 -9.25 -17.52
C TYR A 66 -0.86 -8.83 -18.99
N ALA A 67 -0.60 -7.54 -19.27
CA ALA A 67 -0.61 -6.97 -20.63
C ALA A 67 0.34 -5.78 -20.72
N GLN A 68 0.63 -5.35 -21.94
CA GLN A 68 1.33 -4.08 -22.17
C GLN A 68 0.44 -2.91 -21.76
N PRO A 69 1.02 -1.82 -21.20
CA PRO A 69 0.26 -0.64 -20.85
C PRO A 69 -0.49 -0.06 -22.05
N PRO A 70 -1.77 0.35 -21.90
CA PRO A 70 -2.57 0.90 -23.01
C PRO A 70 -2.25 2.39 -23.25
N ILE A 71 -0.97 2.71 -23.48
CA ILE A 71 -0.46 4.07 -23.68
C ILE A 71 0.02 4.26 -25.14
N GLY A 72 0.18 5.51 -25.56
CA GLY A 72 0.65 5.86 -26.90
C GLY A 72 -0.16 5.16 -28.00
N GLU A 73 0.52 4.43 -28.86
CA GLU A 73 -0.07 3.68 -29.97
C GLU A 73 -1.00 2.54 -29.55
N LEU A 74 -0.95 2.09 -28.29
CA LEU A 74 -1.79 1.01 -27.75
C LEU A 74 -3.11 1.51 -27.16
N ARG A 75 -3.32 2.82 -27.08
CA ARG A 75 -4.59 3.38 -26.59
C ARG A 75 -5.74 2.94 -27.50
N TRP A 76 -6.84 2.54 -26.88
CA TRP A 76 -8.06 2.10 -27.57
C TRP A 76 -7.88 0.88 -28.47
N LYS A 77 -6.79 0.14 -28.32
CA LYS A 77 -6.55 -1.12 -29.02
C LYS A 77 -6.75 -2.33 -28.10
N ALA A 78 -6.92 -3.50 -28.71
CA ALA A 78 -6.98 -4.75 -27.95
C ALA A 78 -5.69 -4.95 -27.13
N PRO A 79 -5.78 -5.50 -25.91
CA PRO A 79 -4.62 -5.77 -25.07
C PRO A 79 -3.59 -6.64 -25.79
N ARG A 80 -2.32 -6.30 -25.63
CA ARG A 80 -1.20 -7.13 -26.11
C ARG A 80 -0.56 -7.84 -24.92
N PRO A 81 -0.02 -9.06 -25.10
CA PRO A 81 0.68 -9.79 -24.05
C PRO A 81 1.76 -8.94 -23.40
N ALA A 82 1.98 -9.15 -22.10
CA ALA A 82 3.04 -8.48 -21.37
C ALA A 82 4.41 -8.79 -22.00
N VAL A 83 5.34 -7.86 -21.92
CA VAL A 83 6.71 -8.05 -22.38
C VAL A 83 7.44 -8.97 -21.42
N HIS A 84 8.18 -9.94 -21.94
CA HIS A 84 9.05 -10.79 -21.13
C HIS A 84 10.15 -9.96 -20.45
N TRP A 85 10.45 -10.28 -19.21
CA TRP A 85 11.53 -9.62 -18.45
C TRP A 85 12.61 -10.61 -18.04
N GLN A 86 13.80 -10.10 -17.84
CA GLN A 86 14.94 -10.85 -17.32
C GLN A 86 15.06 -10.68 -15.80
N GLY A 87 15.48 -11.72 -15.11
CA GLY A 87 15.62 -11.73 -13.66
C GLY A 87 14.30 -11.86 -12.91
N THR A 88 14.32 -11.59 -11.62
CA THR A 88 13.14 -11.67 -10.74
C THR A 88 12.55 -10.30 -10.51
N LYS A 89 11.28 -10.12 -10.81
CA LYS A 89 10.54 -8.87 -10.60
C LYS A 89 9.81 -8.92 -9.26
N GLU A 90 9.90 -7.84 -8.50
CA GLU A 90 9.15 -7.70 -7.25
C GLU A 90 7.66 -7.42 -7.52
N ALA A 91 6.81 -8.21 -6.90
CA ALA A 91 5.35 -8.12 -6.97
C ALA A 91 4.78 -7.77 -5.58
N LEU A 92 5.23 -6.65 -5.02
CA LEU A 92 4.98 -6.23 -3.65
C LEU A 92 3.91 -5.15 -3.54
N ALA A 93 3.69 -4.36 -4.59
CA ALA A 93 2.78 -3.24 -4.60
C ALA A 93 1.72 -3.38 -5.69
N ILE A 94 0.55 -2.80 -5.44
CA ILE A 94 -0.53 -2.70 -6.42
C ILE A 94 -0.01 -1.89 -7.62
N GLY A 95 -0.32 -2.34 -8.83
CA GLY A 95 0.00 -1.60 -10.05
C GLY A 95 -0.76 -0.27 -10.13
N PRO A 96 -0.40 0.58 -11.11
CA PRO A 96 -1.09 1.86 -11.30
C PRO A 96 -2.58 1.65 -11.56
N ASP A 97 -3.40 2.52 -10.98
CA ASP A 97 -4.84 2.52 -11.16
C ASP A 97 -5.24 2.89 -12.60
N CYS A 98 -6.41 2.44 -13.03
CA CYS A 98 -7.02 2.95 -14.26
C CYS A 98 -7.24 4.46 -14.13
N ALA A 99 -7.07 5.20 -15.23
CA ALA A 99 -7.38 6.62 -15.29
C ALA A 99 -8.83 6.85 -14.86
N SER A 100 -9.02 7.43 -13.68
CA SER A 100 -10.33 7.77 -13.11
C SER A 100 -10.40 9.28 -12.82
N GLN A 101 -11.62 9.82 -12.74
CA GLN A 101 -11.82 11.25 -12.44
C GLN A 101 -11.41 11.66 -11.02
N THR A 102 -11.03 10.74 -10.16
CA THR A 102 -10.59 10.99 -8.78
C THR A 102 -9.10 11.37 -8.66
N GLY A 103 -8.43 11.67 -9.74
CA GLY A 103 -7.15 12.41 -9.73
C GLY A 103 -5.94 11.66 -9.18
N GLN A 104 -5.96 10.34 -9.14
CA GLN A 104 -4.79 9.57 -8.77
C GLN A 104 -4.08 9.03 -10.01
N THR A 105 -2.93 9.61 -10.24
CA THR A 105 -1.82 9.19 -11.11
C THR A 105 -2.22 8.43 -12.37
N ALA A 106 -2.57 9.22 -13.38
CA ALA A 106 -2.45 8.76 -14.75
C ALA A 106 -1.04 8.19 -14.96
N ILE A 107 -0.98 7.04 -15.55
CA ILE A 107 0.25 6.46 -16.09
C ILE A 107 0.71 7.41 -17.20
N ASP A 108 1.77 8.17 -16.97
CA ASP A 108 2.48 8.89 -18.05
C ASP A 108 3.29 7.92 -18.89
#